data_ca5241f77928e685a8d399ae4bad14fc
#
_entry.id   ca5241f77928e685a8d399ae4bad14fc
#
_cell.length_a   1.000
_cell.length_b   1.000
_cell.length_c   1.000
_cell.angle_alpha   90.00
_cell.angle_beta   90.00
_cell.angle_gamma   90.00
#
_symmetry.space_group_name_H-M   'P 1'
#
loop_
_entity.id
_entity.type
_entity.pdbx_description
1 polymer ?
#
loop_
_entity_poly.entity_id
_entity_poly.type
_entity_poly.pdbx_seq_one_letter_code
_entity_poly.pdbx_strand_id
1 'polypeptide(L)'
;AIFFVAEDPQIAGYIGMYRMRPEGEITNVAVTRKMRKKGCGRELLLRMQQWADEHGIDRIILEVRSGNEPAIHLYRTCGFEKIGVRKNFYQFPREDADIMEWKRLC
;
A
#
# COMPACT_ATOMS: atom_id res chain seq x y z
N ALA A 1 -9.85 -10.42 4.53
CA ALA A 1 -9.28 -9.07 4.35
C ALA A 1 -8.93 -8.48 5.71
N ILE A 2 -7.89 -7.65 5.75
CA ILE A 2 -7.43 -7.00 6.96
C ILE A 2 -7.42 -5.51 6.72
N PHE A 3 -7.94 -4.75 7.68
CA PHE A 3 -8.04 -3.31 7.58
C PHE A 3 -7.44 -2.63 8.80
N PHE A 4 -6.70 -1.55 8.54
CA PHE A 4 -6.28 -0.62 9.57
C PHE A 4 -6.88 0.74 9.25
N VAL A 5 -7.30 1.45 10.29
CA VAL A 5 -7.95 2.75 10.17
C VAL A 5 -7.22 3.77 11.03
N ALA A 6 -6.96 4.93 10.48
CA ALA A 6 -6.42 6.05 11.21
C ALA A 6 -7.55 7.03 11.52
N GLU A 7 -7.70 7.41 12.79
CA GLU A 7 -8.76 8.31 13.25
C GLU A 7 -8.16 9.50 14.00
N ASP A 8 -8.60 10.74 13.66
CA ASP A 8 -8.21 11.95 14.38
C ASP A 8 -8.93 13.18 13.83
N PRO A 9 -10.02 13.66 14.41
CA PRO A 9 -11.03 12.98 15.23
C PRO A 9 -11.98 12.12 14.38
N GLN A 10 -11.85 12.20 13.05
CA GLN A 10 -12.61 11.44 12.07
C GLN A 10 -11.67 10.44 11.40
N ILE A 11 -12.24 9.56 10.59
CA ILE A 11 -11.43 8.63 9.80
C ILE A 11 -10.55 9.45 8.85
N ALA A 12 -9.24 9.41 9.08
CA ALA A 12 -8.27 10.14 8.26
C ALA A 12 -7.76 9.29 7.11
N GLY A 13 -7.82 7.97 7.23
CA GLY A 13 -7.39 7.07 6.19
C GLY A 13 -7.57 5.62 6.58
N TYR A 14 -7.38 4.73 5.62
CA TYR A 14 -7.41 3.30 5.87
C TYR A 14 -6.53 2.56 4.87
N ILE A 15 -6.17 1.34 5.23
CA ILE A 15 -5.45 0.42 4.36
C ILE A 15 -6.08 -0.95 4.49
N GLY A 16 -6.32 -1.59 3.36
CA GLY A 16 -6.84 -2.94 3.32
C GLY A 16 -5.89 -3.87 2.61
N MET A 17 -5.79 -5.10 3.10
CA MET A 17 -4.95 -6.11 2.50
C MET A 17 -5.72 -7.41 2.35
N TYR A 18 -5.63 -8.01 1.17
CA TYR A 18 -6.15 -9.34 0.93
C TYR A 18 -5.05 -10.35 1.24
N ARG A 19 -5.35 -11.27 2.14
CA ARG A 19 -4.36 -12.22 2.64
C ARG A 19 -4.46 -13.55 1.92
N MET A 20 -3.35 -13.94 1.27
CA MET A 20 -3.17 -15.28 0.72
C MET A 20 -1.77 -15.73 1.14
N ARG A 21 -1.69 -16.52 2.19
CA ARG A 21 -0.38 -16.96 2.71
C ARG A 21 0.43 -17.67 1.63
N PRO A 22 1.74 -17.39 1.51
CA PRO A 22 2.54 -16.46 2.34
C PRO A 22 2.54 -15.02 1.86
N GLU A 23 1.61 -14.66 0.99
CA GLU A 23 1.55 -13.34 0.37
C GLU A 23 0.39 -12.52 0.91
N GLY A 24 0.55 -11.21 0.81
CA GLY A 24 -0.53 -10.25 1.01
C GLY A 24 -0.61 -9.31 -0.18
N GLU A 25 -1.79 -8.84 -0.51
CA GLU A 25 -2.00 -7.85 -1.55
C GLU A 25 -2.74 -6.66 -0.95
N ILE A 26 -2.15 -5.47 -1.07
CA ILE A 26 -2.82 -4.26 -0.65
C ILE A 26 -3.84 -3.91 -1.72
N THR A 27 -5.10 -3.90 -1.35
CA THR A 27 -6.21 -3.59 -2.26
C THR A 27 -6.65 -2.15 -2.17
N ASN A 28 -6.52 -1.54 -0.99
CA ASN A 28 -7.00 -0.18 -0.76
C ASN A 28 -6.06 0.58 0.17
N VAL A 29 -5.68 1.77 -0.25
CA VAL A 29 -5.03 2.74 0.62
C VAL A 29 -5.71 4.07 0.35
N ALA A 30 -6.27 4.67 1.38
CA ALA A 30 -6.91 5.97 1.25
C ALA A 30 -6.60 6.84 2.46
N VAL A 31 -6.30 8.10 2.20
CA VAL A 31 -6.05 9.11 3.23
C VAL A 31 -6.85 10.34 2.84
N THR A 32 -7.57 10.94 3.78
CA THR A 32 -8.34 12.15 3.48
C THR A 32 -7.38 13.25 3.05
N ARG A 33 -7.87 14.15 2.19
CA ARG A 33 -7.05 15.26 1.68
C ARG A 33 -6.44 16.08 2.81
N LYS A 34 -7.19 16.27 3.89
CA LYS A 34 -6.77 17.04 5.06
C LYS A 34 -5.55 16.43 5.77
N MET A 35 -5.43 15.11 5.72
CA MET A 35 -4.39 14.36 6.43
C MET A 35 -3.25 13.90 5.52
N ARG A 36 -3.33 14.17 4.24
CA ARG A 36 -2.24 13.87 3.33
C ARG A 36 -1.00 14.67 3.70
N LYS A 37 0.18 14.07 3.52
CA LYS A 37 1.48 14.65 3.88
C LYS A 37 1.70 14.82 5.38
N LYS A 38 0.81 14.27 6.22
CA LYS A 38 1.00 14.24 7.68
C LYS A 38 1.48 12.88 8.19
N GLY A 39 1.95 12.03 7.29
CA GLY A 39 2.48 10.73 7.67
C GLY A 39 1.43 9.66 7.91
N CYS A 40 0.15 9.93 7.67
CA CYS A 40 -0.93 8.97 7.91
C CYS A 40 -0.80 7.72 7.02
N GLY A 41 -0.57 7.91 5.73
CA GLY A 41 -0.39 6.78 4.80
C GLY A 41 0.82 5.93 5.17
N ARG A 42 1.91 6.57 5.54
CA ARG A 42 3.12 5.88 5.98
C ARG A 42 2.88 5.07 7.25
N GLU A 43 2.19 5.67 8.22
CA GLU A 43 1.85 5.00 9.47
C GLU A 43 1.00 3.75 9.21
N LEU A 44 0.00 3.86 8.33
CA LEU A 44 -0.85 2.73 7.97
C LEU A 44 -0.04 1.61 7.31
N LEU A 45 0.86 1.95 6.39
CA LEU A 45 1.72 0.98 5.73
C LEU A 45 2.65 0.28 6.71
N LEU A 46 3.26 1.03 7.61
CA LEU A 46 4.17 0.47 8.60
C LEU A 46 3.43 -0.47 9.56
N ARG A 47 2.22 -0.14 9.94
CA ARG A 47 1.40 -1.03 10.78
C ARG A 47 1.00 -2.29 10.04
N MET A 48 0.66 -2.18 8.77
CA MET A 48 0.33 -3.34 7.94
C MET A 48 1.56 -4.26 7.80
N GLN A 49 2.73 -3.69 7.60
CA GLN A 49 3.98 -4.46 7.50
C GLN A 49 4.30 -5.17 8.82
N GLN A 50 4.11 -4.49 9.94
CA GLN A 50 4.32 -5.08 11.26
C GLN A 50 3.38 -6.25 11.48
N TRP A 51 2.10 -6.07 11.16
CA TRP A 51 1.11 -7.14 11.27
C TRP A 51 1.49 -8.33 10.39
N ALA A 52 1.92 -8.06 9.16
CA ALA A 52 2.35 -9.09 8.22
C ALA A 52 3.53 -9.88 8.78
N ASP A 53 4.52 -9.18 9.35
CA ASP A 53 5.68 -9.80 9.95
C ASP A 53 5.27 -10.74 11.10
N GLU A 54 4.36 -10.29 11.94
CA GLU A 54 3.88 -11.07 13.09
C GLU A 54 3.04 -12.29 12.69
N HIS A 55 2.42 -12.27 11.52
CA HIS A 55 1.49 -13.30 11.07
C HIS A 55 2.01 -14.17 9.93
N GLY A 56 3.32 -14.11 9.67
CA GLY A 56 3.95 -14.98 8.70
C GLY A 56 3.66 -14.65 7.24
N ILE A 57 3.34 -13.40 6.94
CA ILE A 57 3.20 -12.92 5.58
C ILE A 57 4.59 -12.51 5.08
N ASP A 58 5.11 -13.21 4.10
CA ASP A 58 6.50 -13.02 3.64
C ASP A 58 6.67 -11.87 2.68
N ARG A 59 5.62 -11.49 1.98
CA ARG A 59 5.67 -10.39 1.00
C ARG A 59 4.31 -9.72 0.86
N ILE A 60 4.34 -8.43 0.54
CA ILE A 60 3.14 -7.66 0.25
C ILE A 60 3.29 -7.07 -1.15
N ILE A 61 2.28 -7.24 -1.99
CA ILE A 61 2.26 -6.71 -3.35
C ILE A 61 1.17 -5.67 -3.45
N LEU A 62 1.45 -4.60 -4.19
CA LEU A 62 0.44 -3.60 -4.52
C LEU A 62 0.60 -3.15 -5.97
N GLU A 63 -0.45 -2.55 -6.48
CA GLU A 63 -0.46 -1.93 -7.79
C GLU A 63 -0.77 -0.45 -7.61
N VAL A 64 -0.07 0.40 -8.35
CA VAL A 64 -0.23 1.85 -8.28
C VAL A 64 -0.12 2.42 -9.69
N ARG A 65 -0.90 3.47 -9.98
CA ARG A 65 -0.79 4.13 -11.27
C ARG A 65 0.65 4.58 -11.49
N SER A 66 1.18 4.28 -12.67
CA SER A 66 2.59 4.55 -13.00
C SER A 66 2.95 6.04 -12.90
N GLY A 67 1.97 6.92 -13.08
CA GLY A 67 2.16 8.36 -12.97
C GLY A 67 1.94 8.93 -11.57
N ASN A 68 1.55 8.09 -10.60
CA ASN A 68 1.27 8.56 -9.24
C ASN A 68 2.56 8.63 -8.42
N GLU A 69 3.38 9.64 -8.70
CA GLU A 69 4.69 9.79 -8.06
C GLU A 69 4.65 9.94 -6.54
N PRO A 70 3.71 10.71 -5.97
CA PRO A 70 3.65 10.79 -4.50
C PRO A 70 3.40 9.45 -3.83
N ALA A 71 2.51 8.63 -4.39
CA ALA A 71 2.22 7.31 -3.84
C ALA A 71 3.43 6.37 -4.00
N ILE A 72 4.04 6.36 -5.17
CA ILE A 72 5.23 5.54 -5.44
C ILE A 72 6.35 5.91 -4.47
N HIS A 73 6.56 7.21 -4.26
CA HIS A 73 7.56 7.68 -3.31
C HIS A 73 7.26 7.18 -1.89
N LEU A 74 6.01 7.29 -1.46
CA LEU A 74 5.59 6.81 -0.16
C LEU A 74 5.90 5.31 0.00
N TYR A 75 5.53 4.50 -0.98
CA TYR A 75 5.77 3.06 -0.92
C TYR A 75 7.25 2.74 -0.87
N ARG A 76 8.07 3.45 -1.65
CA ARG A 76 9.52 3.27 -1.59
C ARG A 76 10.11 3.59 -0.22
N THR A 77 9.63 4.65 0.42
CA THR A 77 10.10 5.00 1.77
C THR A 77 9.73 3.95 2.80
N CYS A 78 8.73 3.12 2.51
CA CYS A 78 8.30 2.01 3.37
C CYS A 78 8.91 0.67 2.96
N GLY A 79 9.88 0.68 2.03
CA GLY A 79 10.60 -0.53 1.65
C GLY A 79 10.03 -1.31 0.48
N PHE A 80 9.06 -0.74 -0.23
CA PHE A 80 8.55 -1.35 -1.45
C PHE A 80 9.47 -1.05 -2.64
N GLU A 81 9.62 -2.02 -3.51
CA GLU A 81 10.40 -1.89 -4.76
C GLU A 81 9.53 -2.24 -5.95
N LYS A 82 9.73 -1.55 -7.05
CA LYS A 82 9.05 -1.86 -8.30
C LYS A 82 9.58 -3.17 -8.87
N ILE A 83 8.69 -4.11 -9.14
CA ILE A 83 9.06 -5.41 -9.72
C ILE A 83 8.50 -5.63 -11.12
N GLY A 84 7.62 -4.79 -11.59
CA GLY A 84 7.05 -4.94 -12.92
C GLY A 84 6.03 -3.86 -13.24
N VAL A 85 5.39 -4.03 -14.39
CA VAL A 85 4.35 -3.12 -14.89
C VAL A 85 3.22 -3.95 -15.47
N ARG A 86 1.98 -3.59 -15.15
CA ARG A 86 0.80 -4.10 -15.85
C ARG A 86 0.33 -3.04 -16.82
N LYS A 87 0.44 -3.32 -18.10
CA LYS A 87 0.03 -2.40 -19.16
C LYS A 87 -1.49 -2.24 -19.18
N ASN A 88 -1.93 -0.97 -19.30
CA ASN A 88 -3.35 -0.63 -19.43
C ASN A 88 -4.23 -1.18 -18.30
N PHE A 89 -3.70 -1.28 -17.10
CA PHE A 89 -4.42 -1.85 -15.96
C PHE A 89 -5.60 -0.99 -15.54
N TYR A 90 -5.41 0.33 -15.49
CA TYR A 90 -6.47 1.29 -15.14
C TYR A 90 -7.21 1.75 -16.38
N GLN A 91 -8.53 1.99 -16.24
CA GLN A 91 -9.38 2.32 -17.38
C GLN A 91 -9.78 3.79 -17.47
N PHE A 92 -9.94 4.47 -16.33
CA PHE A 92 -10.49 5.84 -16.31
C PHE A 92 -9.64 6.74 -15.40
N PRO A 93 -8.63 7.44 -15.93
CA PRO A 93 -8.09 7.34 -17.29
C PRO A 93 -7.28 6.05 -17.48
N ARG A 94 -7.07 5.68 -18.76
CA ARG A 94 -6.23 4.54 -19.09
C ARG A 94 -4.79 4.82 -18.68
N GLU A 95 -4.22 3.91 -17.92
CA GLU A 95 -2.87 4.07 -17.41
C GLU A 95 -2.30 2.73 -17.01
N ASP A 96 -0.98 2.59 -17.14
CA ASP A 96 -0.29 1.41 -16.65
C ASP A 96 -0.24 1.42 -15.12
N ALA A 97 -0.10 0.26 -14.53
CA ALA A 97 0.16 0.10 -13.11
C ALA A 97 1.59 -0.34 -12.88
N ASP A 98 2.28 0.32 -11.97
CA ASP A 98 3.52 -0.22 -11.41
C ASP A 98 3.15 -1.27 -10.38
N ILE A 99 3.84 -2.40 -10.43
CA ILE A 99 3.70 -3.45 -9.43
C ILE A 99 4.85 -3.29 -8.45
N MET A 100 4.53 -3.16 -7.17
CA MET A 100 5.53 -2.96 -6.13
C MET A 100 5.46 -4.05 -5.09
N GLU A 101 6.59 -4.38 -4.50
CA GLU A 101 6.73 -5.48 -3.57
C GLU A 101 7.52 -5.06 -2.34
N TRP A 102 7.00 -5.42 -1.18
CA TRP A 102 7.73 -5.40 0.08
C TRP A 102 7.97 -6.84 0.52
N LYS A 103 9.19 -7.15 0.96
CA LYS A 103 9.55 -8.47 1.48
C LYS A 103 9.87 -8.36 2.96
N ARG A 104 9.41 -9.34 3.71
CA ARG A 104 9.76 -9.44 5.12
C ARG A 104 11.25 -9.72 5.26
N LEU A 105 11.89 -8.98 6.18
CA LEU A 105 13.28 -9.23 6.54
C LEU A 105 13.32 -10.43 7.50
N CYS A 106 14.12 -11.42 7.15
CA CYS A 106 14.26 -12.60 7.99
C CYS A 106 15.28 -12.39 9.08
#